data_4f7e8668d24b610902a390e790a2dd5e
#
_entry.id   4f7e8668d24b610902a390e790a2dd5e
#
_cell.length_a   1.000
_cell.length_b   1.000
_cell.length_c   1.000
_cell.angle_alpha   90.00
_cell.angle_beta   90.00
_cell.angle_gamma   90.00
#
_symmetry.space_group_name_H-M   'P 1'
#
loop_
_entity.id
_entity.type
_entity.pdbx_description
1 polymer ?
#
loop_
_entity_poly.entity_id
_entity_poly.type
_entity_poly.pdbx_seq_one_letter_code
_entity_poly.pdbx_strand_id
1 'polypeptide(L)'
;MSLRDTVLLGVLFGLICFGLGYSILNRYDPGKLGGTSDAADYCEMVRDPLSIASYRPFVPALAKPFFWAADGRSESWDPALFGMLASTSILTAATAVVIVAIGLEIGFTYPVSLLGALLFLLNFDVMNWNLAAYVDSGEALFLTLTVWSLIVGRWYLLPLWAFPGSLSKETFAPFAVILAFVWWLNEKPRRPVNLLWILALAALSGVAVLLSFSSAGFFAGSIHYTVRMQQYAKVGFAHAVLRCLTAHEFWYTFMWLLPLGVWRLRSMDRRWTWSVLCTFVLALLMGAYNDALGNTTRALFNISGPLLSLSVAAFLVEAGDRQRAS
;
A
#
# COMPACT_ATOMS: atom_id res chain seq x y z
N MET A 1 -6.19 21.24 -6.34
CA MET A 1 -6.77 20.51 -7.50
C MET A 1 -8.28 20.69 -7.47
N SER A 2 -8.95 20.95 -8.62
CA SER A 2 -10.41 21.05 -8.66
C SER A 2 -11.06 19.66 -8.51
N LEU A 3 -12.33 19.63 -8.08
CA LEU A 3 -13.08 18.36 -7.99
C LEU A 3 -13.16 17.66 -9.36
N ARG A 4 -13.37 18.45 -10.43
CA ARG A 4 -13.40 17.95 -11.81
C ARG A 4 -12.09 17.25 -12.18
N ASP A 5 -10.94 17.87 -11.89
CA ASP A 5 -9.63 17.30 -12.22
C ASP A 5 -9.37 16.02 -11.41
N THR A 6 -9.79 16.01 -10.13
CA THR A 6 -9.70 14.83 -9.27
C THR A 6 -10.49 13.64 -9.86
N VAL A 7 -11.73 13.89 -10.29
CA VAL A 7 -12.57 12.85 -10.89
C VAL A 7 -11.99 12.36 -12.21
N LEU A 8 -11.55 13.28 -13.09
CA LEU A 8 -10.95 12.90 -14.38
C LEU A 8 -9.67 12.08 -14.20
N LEU A 9 -8.80 12.46 -13.27
CA LEU A 9 -7.61 11.68 -12.94
C LEU A 9 -7.98 10.33 -12.34
N GLY A 10 -8.96 10.27 -11.45
CA GLY A 10 -9.44 9.03 -10.86
C GLY A 10 -9.94 8.05 -11.93
N VAL A 11 -10.73 8.54 -12.91
CA VAL A 11 -11.18 7.72 -14.03
C VAL A 11 -10.02 7.27 -14.90
N LEU A 12 -9.10 8.18 -15.28
CA LEU A 12 -7.93 7.84 -16.07
C LEU A 12 -7.06 6.78 -15.40
N PHE A 13 -6.69 7.00 -14.15
CA PHE A 13 -5.89 6.03 -13.39
C PHE A 13 -6.63 4.72 -13.16
N GLY A 14 -7.95 4.77 -12.93
CA GLY A 14 -8.79 3.57 -12.82
C GLY A 14 -8.75 2.72 -14.10
N LEU A 15 -8.88 3.34 -15.27
CA LEU A 15 -8.77 2.65 -16.55
C LEU A 15 -7.37 2.07 -16.79
N ILE A 16 -6.31 2.81 -16.42
CA ILE A 16 -4.92 2.32 -16.50
C ILE A 16 -4.75 1.11 -15.59
N CYS A 17 -5.15 1.20 -14.31
CA CYS A 17 -5.04 0.10 -13.35
C CYS A 17 -5.83 -1.13 -13.81
N PHE A 18 -7.07 -0.93 -14.28
CA PHE A 18 -7.89 -2.03 -14.75
C PHE A 18 -7.25 -2.69 -15.99
N GLY A 19 -6.73 -1.90 -16.94
CA GLY A 19 -6.03 -2.43 -18.12
C GLY A 19 -4.75 -3.21 -17.77
N LEU A 20 -3.95 -2.69 -16.83
CA LEU A 20 -2.75 -3.38 -16.34
C LEU A 20 -3.10 -4.68 -15.60
N GLY A 21 -4.08 -4.63 -14.71
CA GLY A 21 -4.52 -5.79 -13.93
C GLY A 21 -5.26 -6.82 -14.78
N TYR A 22 -5.96 -6.42 -15.84
CA TYR A 22 -6.64 -7.32 -16.78
C TYR A 22 -5.67 -8.35 -17.39
N SER A 23 -4.45 -7.93 -17.68
CA SER A 23 -3.42 -8.84 -18.19
C SER A 23 -3.10 -9.98 -17.23
N ILE A 24 -3.27 -9.75 -15.93
CA ILE A 24 -3.10 -10.76 -14.86
C ILE A 24 -4.25 -11.75 -14.88
N LEU A 25 -5.50 -11.28 -15.00
CA LEU A 25 -6.67 -12.15 -15.15
C LEU A 25 -6.53 -13.17 -16.28
N ASN A 26 -5.95 -12.75 -17.40
CA ASN A 26 -5.74 -13.64 -18.55
C ASN A 26 -4.57 -14.62 -18.37
N ARG A 27 -3.63 -14.33 -17.47
CA ARG A 27 -2.47 -15.19 -17.20
C ARG A 27 -2.75 -16.24 -16.13
N TYR A 28 -3.67 -15.98 -15.23
CA TYR A 28 -4.04 -16.89 -14.16
C TYR A 28 -5.28 -17.67 -14.59
N ASP A 29 -5.10 -18.96 -14.84
CA ASP A 29 -6.20 -19.90 -14.93
C ASP A 29 -6.96 -19.86 -13.59
N PRO A 30 -8.26 -19.51 -13.56
CA PRO A 30 -9.04 -19.46 -12.33
C PRO A 30 -9.00 -20.77 -11.54
N GLY A 31 -8.86 -21.92 -12.24
CA GLY A 31 -8.68 -23.22 -11.62
C GLY A 31 -7.29 -23.47 -11.01
N LYS A 32 -6.30 -22.62 -11.32
CA LYS A 32 -4.91 -22.76 -10.87
C LYS A 32 -4.43 -21.62 -9.96
N LEU A 33 -5.31 -20.72 -9.55
CA LEU A 33 -5.02 -19.74 -8.49
C LEU A 33 -4.58 -20.36 -7.17
N GLY A 34 -4.69 -21.69 -7.04
CA GLY A 34 -4.19 -22.46 -5.90
C GLY A 34 -2.69 -22.42 -5.64
N GLY A 35 -1.90 -21.70 -6.43
CA GLY A 35 -0.48 -21.44 -6.14
C GLY A 35 -0.21 -20.26 -5.20
N THR A 36 -1.21 -19.38 -4.98
CA THR A 36 -1.11 -18.23 -4.06
C THR A 36 -2.28 -18.32 -3.07
N SER A 37 -2.05 -18.96 -1.94
CA SER A 37 -3.07 -19.25 -0.92
C SER A 37 -3.92 -18.03 -0.56
N ASP A 38 -3.28 -16.86 -0.37
CA ASP A 38 -3.95 -15.63 0.09
C ASP A 38 -4.97 -15.09 -0.94
N ALA A 39 -4.69 -15.15 -2.24
CA ALA A 39 -5.61 -14.64 -3.27
C ALA A 39 -6.87 -15.50 -3.39
N ALA A 40 -6.73 -16.83 -3.25
CA ALA A 40 -7.85 -17.77 -3.22
C ALA A 40 -8.75 -17.50 -2.01
N ASP A 41 -8.14 -17.28 -0.83
CA ASP A 41 -8.85 -16.94 0.40
C ASP A 41 -9.64 -15.63 0.26
N TYR A 42 -9.06 -14.59 -0.34
CA TYR A 42 -9.76 -13.31 -0.58
C TYR A 42 -10.92 -13.47 -1.59
N CYS A 43 -10.74 -14.24 -2.64
CA CYS A 43 -11.84 -14.54 -3.57
C CYS A 43 -12.98 -15.33 -2.89
N GLU A 44 -12.63 -16.24 -1.97
CA GLU A 44 -13.63 -16.97 -1.18
C GLU A 44 -14.41 -16.02 -0.25
N MET A 45 -13.74 -15.07 0.40
CA MET A 45 -14.38 -14.03 1.20
C MET A 45 -15.34 -13.13 0.40
N VAL A 46 -15.06 -12.92 -0.89
CA VAL A 46 -15.97 -12.19 -1.79
C VAL A 46 -17.25 -13.00 -2.01
N ARG A 47 -17.14 -14.31 -2.19
CA ARG A 47 -18.29 -15.22 -2.38
C ARG A 47 -19.07 -15.42 -1.09
N ASP A 48 -18.37 -15.80 -0.02
CA ASP A 48 -18.94 -16.01 1.32
C ASP A 48 -18.18 -15.19 2.39
N PRO A 49 -18.80 -14.10 2.90
CA PRO A 49 -18.18 -13.25 3.93
C PRO A 49 -18.01 -13.92 5.29
N LEU A 50 -18.69 -15.03 5.51
CA LEU A 50 -18.58 -15.81 6.76
C LEU A 50 -17.54 -16.92 6.65
N SER A 51 -16.84 -17.03 5.51
CA SER A 51 -15.76 -17.98 5.33
C SER A 51 -14.64 -17.78 6.34
N ILE A 52 -13.92 -18.85 6.65
CA ILE A 52 -12.90 -18.96 7.71
C ILE A 52 -11.74 -17.96 7.54
N ALA A 53 -11.61 -17.32 6.38
CA ALA A 53 -10.49 -16.43 6.02
C ALA A 53 -10.71 -14.94 6.29
N SER A 54 -11.69 -14.54 7.09
CA SER A 54 -12.17 -13.13 7.21
C SER A 54 -11.25 -12.13 7.94
N TYR A 55 -9.93 -12.36 7.98
CA TYR A 55 -9.01 -11.52 8.76
C TYR A 55 -8.59 -10.19 8.10
N ARG A 56 -8.94 -9.92 6.83
CA ARG A 56 -8.68 -8.66 6.10
C ARG A 56 -9.89 -8.28 5.24
N PRO A 57 -11.03 -7.93 5.86
CA PRO A 57 -12.32 -7.90 5.19
C PRO A 57 -12.54 -6.67 4.28
N PHE A 58 -11.75 -5.61 4.39
CA PHE A 58 -12.06 -4.33 3.73
C PHE A 58 -12.07 -4.44 2.20
N VAL A 59 -10.99 -4.95 1.59
CA VAL A 59 -10.86 -5.03 0.13
C VAL A 59 -11.86 -6.06 -0.46
N PRO A 60 -12.00 -7.28 0.12
CA PRO A 60 -13.05 -8.22 -0.30
C PRO A 60 -14.47 -7.66 -0.18
N ALA A 61 -14.77 -6.88 0.87
CA ALA A 61 -16.08 -6.23 1.01
C ALA A 61 -16.36 -5.22 -0.10
N LEU A 62 -15.35 -4.43 -0.50
CA LEU A 62 -15.44 -3.51 -1.64
C LEU A 62 -15.59 -4.25 -2.98
N ALA A 63 -15.13 -5.49 -3.08
CA ALA A 63 -15.22 -6.31 -4.30
C ALA A 63 -16.64 -6.86 -4.55
N LYS A 64 -17.46 -7.02 -3.49
CA LYS A 64 -18.79 -7.63 -3.58
C LYS A 64 -19.75 -6.99 -4.58
N PRO A 65 -19.93 -5.67 -4.65
CA PRO A 65 -20.82 -5.07 -5.64
C PRO A 65 -20.42 -5.45 -7.08
N PHE A 66 -19.13 -5.54 -7.36
CA PHE A 66 -18.62 -5.92 -8.67
C PHE A 66 -18.77 -7.42 -8.93
N PHE A 67 -18.59 -8.25 -7.89
CA PHE A 67 -18.89 -9.68 -7.95
C PHE A 67 -20.35 -9.90 -8.32
N TRP A 68 -21.31 -9.31 -7.62
CA TRP A 68 -22.73 -9.45 -7.92
C TRP A 68 -23.11 -8.93 -9.31
N ALA A 69 -22.42 -7.90 -9.80
CA ALA A 69 -22.64 -7.39 -11.15
C ALA A 69 -22.14 -8.36 -12.25
N ALA A 70 -21.12 -9.18 -11.94
CA ALA A 70 -20.50 -10.10 -12.88
C ALA A 70 -21.06 -11.54 -12.75
N ASP A 71 -21.55 -11.91 -11.59
CA ASP A 71 -22.04 -13.26 -11.29
C ASP A 71 -23.21 -13.66 -12.19
N GLY A 72 -23.09 -14.86 -12.79
CA GLY A 72 -24.05 -15.36 -13.77
C GLY A 72 -24.08 -14.65 -15.14
N ARG A 73 -23.21 -13.64 -15.37
CA ARG A 73 -23.17 -12.88 -16.63
C ARG A 73 -21.90 -13.09 -17.45
N SER A 74 -20.85 -13.60 -16.83
CA SER A 74 -19.56 -13.83 -17.48
C SER A 74 -19.21 -15.32 -17.46
N GLU A 75 -19.06 -15.92 -18.65
CA GLU A 75 -18.60 -17.31 -18.78
C GLU A 75 -17.06 -17.40 -18.83
N SER A 76 -16.36 -16.26 -19.10
CA SER A 76 -14.92 -16.24 -19.35
C SER A 76 -14.08 -15.84 -18.13
N TRP A 77 -14.68 -15.32 -17.08
CA TRP A 77 -13.99 -14.82 -15.90
C TRP A 77 -14.59 -15.37 -14.61
N ASP A 78 -13.73 -15.63 -13.62
CA ASP A 78 -14.19 -15.80 -12.25
C ASP A 78 -14.76 -14.48 -11.73
N PRO A 79 -16.07 -14.39 -11.37
CA PRO A 79 -16.69 -13.15 -10.90
C PRO A 79 -16.05 -12.57 -9.64
N ALA A 80 -15.53 -13.43 -8.74
CA ALA A 80 -14.86 -12.97 -7.51
C ALA A 80 -13.50 -12.33 -7.83
N LEU A 81 -12.75 -12.93 -8.76
CA LEU A 81 -11.49 -12.37 -9.22
C LEU A 81 -11.70 -11.03 -9.95
N PHE A 82 -12.76 -10.91 -10.77
CA PHE A 82 -13.17 -9.66 -11.38
C PHE A 82 -13.51 -8.60 -10.33
N GLY A 83 -14.28 -8.96 -9.31
CA GLY A 83 -14.62 -8.08 -8.20
C GLY A 83 -13.37 -7.56 -7.47
N MET A 84 -12.43 -8.44 -7.19
CA MET A 84 -11.15 -8.08 -6.58
C MET A 84 -10.33 -7.15 -7.49
N LEU A 85 -10.24 -7.42 -8.79
CA LEU A 85 -9.54 -6.54 -9.73
C LEU A 85 -10.18 -5.15 -9.78
N ALA A 86 -11.50 -5.06 -9.84
CA ALA A 86 -12.20 -3.78 -9.88
C ALA A 86 -11.94 -2.96 -8.61
N SER A 87 -12.06 -3.57 -7.43
CA SER A 87 -11.81 -2.90 -6.15
C SER A 87 -10.36 -2.48 -5.97
N THR A 88 -9.41 -3.36 -6.28
CA THR A 88 -7.97 -3.05 -6.18
C THR A 88 -7.56 -1.98 -7.19
N SER A 89 -8.15 -1.96 -8.38
CA SER A 89 -7.92 -0.90 -9.38
C SER A 89 -8.40 0.46 -8.88
N ILE A 90 -9.57 0.53 -8.24
CA ILE A 90 -10.11 1.77 -7.64
C ILE A 90 -9.19 2.26 -6.53
N LEU A 91 -8.76 1.39 -5.62
CA LEU A 91 -7.89 1.75 -4.50
C LEU A 91 -6.51 2.22 -4.99
N THR A 92 -5.94 1.53 -5.96
CA THR A 92 -4.64 1.90 -6.55
C THR A 92 -4.73 3.21 -7.33
N ALA A 93 -5.80 3.42 -8.08
CA ALA A 93 -6.06 4.69 -8.76
C ALA A 93 -6.24 5.85 -7.77
N ALA A 94 -6.97 5.62 -6.67
CA ALA A 94 -7.09 6.60 -5.60
C ALA A 94 -5.72 6.94 -4.97
N THR A 95 -4.86 5.94 -4.75
CA THR A 95 -3.48 6.16 -4.29
C THR A 95 -2.73 7.08 -5.26
N ALA A 96 -2.80 6.82 -6.56
CA ALA A 96 -2.15 7.66 -7.59
C ALA A 96 -2.69 9.11 -7.58
N VAL A 97 -4.01 9.31 -7.42
CA VAL A 97 -4.60 10.65 -7.27
C VAL A 97 -4.07 11.36 -6.02
N VAL A 98 -3.95 10.65 -4.90
CA VAL A 98 -3.39 11.22 -3.65
C VAL A 98 -1.91 11.58 -3.84
N ILE A 99 -1.14 10.77 -4.58
CA ILE A 99 0.26 11.09 -4.91
C ILE A 99 0.35 12.40 -5.71
N VAL A 100 -0.55 12.62 -6.70
CA VAL A 100 -0.61 13.92 -7.41
C VAL A 100 -0.93 15.06 -6.44
N ALA A 101 -1.91 14.86 -5.54
CA ALA A 101 -2.26 15.88 -4.55
C ALA A 101 -1.07 16.19 -3.61
N ILE A 102 -0.37 15.16 -3.12
CA ILE A 102 0.84 15.33 -2.31
C ILE A 102 1.90 16.13 -3.08
N GLY A 103 2.17 15.78 -4.34
CA GLY A 103 3.18 16.50 -5.14
C GLY A 103 2.86 17.98 -5.26
N LEU A 104 1.60 18.34 -5.50
CA LEU A 104 1.15 19.73 -5.56
C LEU A 104 1.27 20.46 -4.21
N GLU A 105 0.92 19.80 -3.10
CA GLU A 105 1.00 20.37 -1.74
C GLU A 105 2.46 20.64 -1.31
N ILE A 106 3.40 19.81 -1.73
CA ILE A 106 4.84 20.04 -1.45
C ILE A 106 5.51 20.99 -2.44
N GLY A 107 4.73 21.58 -3.38
CA GLY A 107 5.19 22.62 -4.29
C GLY A 107 5.73 22.12 -5.63
N PHE A 108 5.51 20.87 -6.00
CA PHE A 108 5.84 20.38 -7.34
C PHE A 108 4.83 20.89 -8.37
N THR A 109 5.28 21.02 -9.61
CA THR A 109 4.41 21.32 -10.74
C THR A 109 3.48 20.14 -11.04
N TYR A 110 2.35 20.42 -11.68
CA TYR A 110 1.39 19.39 -12.07
C TYR A 110 2.03 18.26 -12.92
N PRO A 111 2.87 18.55 -13.95
CA PRO A 111 3.55 17.50 -14.72
C PRO A 111 4.48 16.61 -13.87
N VAL A 112 5.22 17.16 -12.92
CA VAL A 112 6.08 16.38 -12.00
C VAL A 112 5.22 15.48 -11.12
N SER A 113 4.15 16.02 -10.55
CA SER A 113 3.23 15.28 -9.68
C SER A 113 2.54 14.14 -10.44
N LEU A 114 2.10 14.42 -11.68
CA LEU A 114 1.50 13.42 -12.56
C LEU A 114 2.49 12.32 -12.94
N LEU A 115 3.73 12.70 -13.31
CA LEU A 115 4.79 11.75 -13.62
C LEU A 115 5.10 10.85 -12.41
N GLY A 116 5.15 11.42 -11.18
CA GLY A 116 5.33 10.64 -9.96
C GLY A 116 4.24 9.59 -9.74
N ALA A 117 2.98 9.96 -9.98
CA ALA A 117 1.86 9.02 -9.90
C ALA A 117 1.94 7.92 -10.98
N LEU A 118 2.31 8.27 -12.22
CA LEU A 118 2.50 7.29 -13.30
C LEU A 118 3.66 6.33 -13.00
N LEU A 119 4.79 6.84 -12.48
CA LEU A 119 5.92 6.00 -12.08
C LEU A 119 5.55 5.04 -10.94
N PHE A 120 4.70 5.47 -10.01
CA PHE A 120 4.13 4.59 -9.00
C PHE A 120 3.29 3.48 -9.64
N LEU A 121 2.37 3.81 -10.54
CA LEU A 121 1.48 2.84 -11.20
C LEU A 121 2.23 1.82 -12.07
N LEU A 122 3.33 2.23 -12.69
CA LEU A 122 4.13 1.38 -13.57
C LEU A 122 5.16 0.53 -12.80
N ASN A 123 5.20 0.63 -11.48
CA ASN A 123 6.12 -0.16 -10.68
C ASN A 123 5.73 -1.65 -10.68
N PHE A 124 6.75 -2.50 -10.61
CA PHE A 124 6.59 -3.96 -10.54
C PHE A 124 5.63 -4.39 -9.43
N ASP A 125 5.72 -3.76 -8.26
CA ASP A 125 4.91 -4.09 -7.09
C ASP A 125 3.41 -3.82 -7.33
N VAL A 126 3.09 -2.68 -7.95
CA VAL A 126 1.70 -2.34 -8.28
C VAL A 126 1.09 -3.36 -9.24
N MET A 127 1.80 -3.69 -10.31
CA MET A 127 1.28 -4.61 -11.32
C MET A 127 1.14 -6.04 -10.82
N ASN A 128 2.05 -6.50 -9.95
CA ASN A 128 2.10 -7.91 -9.54
C ASN A 128 1.42 -8.20 -8.21
N TRP A 129 1.22 -7.17 -7.36
CA TRP A 129 0.65 -7.34 -6.04
C TRP A 129 -0.59 -6.48 -5.79
N ASN A 130 -0.53 -5.16 -6.02
CA ASN A 130 -1.67 -4.30 -5.75
C ASN A 130 -2.88 -4.60 -6.65
N LEU A 131 -2.64 -5.06 -7.88
CA LEU A 131 -3.69 -5.40 -8.86
C LEU A 131 -3.98 -6.90 -8.98
N ALA A 132 -3.35 -7.75 -8.19
CA ALA A 132 -3.40 -9.21 -8.33
C ALA A 132 -4.28 -9.91 -7.29
N ALA A 133 -5.47 -9.40 -7.01
CA ALA A 133 -6.42 -9.95 -6.04
C ALA A 133 -5.88 -10.05 -4.60
N TYR A 134 -4.92 -9.19 -4.24
CA TYR A 134 -4.41 -9.02 -2.87
C TYR A 134 -5.02 -7.77 -2.22
N VAL A 135 -4.73 -7.58 -0.94
CA VAL A 135 -5.26 -6.47 -0.13
C VAL A 135 -4.27 -5.30 0.03
N ASP A 136 -3.09 -5.42 -0.56
CA ASP A 136 -1.99 -4.45 -0.46
C ASP A 136 -2.37 -3.05 -0.99
N SER A 137 -3.27 -2.98 -1.97
CA SER A 137 -3.79 -1.71 -2.50
C SER A 137 -4.52 -0.86 -1.45
N GLY A 138 -5.23 -1.51 -0.52
CA GLY A 138 -5.88 -0.81 0.61
C GLY A 138 -4.85 -0.25 1.59
N GLU A 139 -3.83 -1.02 1.96
CA GLU A 139 -2.74 -0.54 2.82
C GLU A 139 -2.01 0.64 2.18
N ALA A 140 -1.66 0.53 0.89
CA ALA A 140 -0.97 1.60 0.14
C ALA A 140 -1.79 2.90 0.13
N LEU A 141 -3.11 2.81 -0.13
CA LEU A 141 -4.00 3.98 -0.12
C LEU A 141 -4.02 4.66 1.24
N PHE A 142 -4.28 3.90 2.32
CA PHE A 142 -4.47 4.51 3.64
C PHE A 142 -3.15 5.02 4.25
N LEU A 143 -2.01 4.40 3.95
CA LEU A 143 -0.69 4.96 4.27
C LEU A 143 -0.44 6.27 3.52
N THR A 144 -0.76 6.32 2.23
CA THR A 144 -0.60 7.53 1.42
C THR A 144 -1.54 8.65 1.87
N LEU A 145 -2.80 8.34 2.25
CA LEU A 145 -3.74 9.28 2.87
C LEU A 145 -3.26 9.78 4.24
N THR A 146 -2.63 8.91 5.02
CA THR A 146 -1.98 9.31 6.28
C THR A 146 -0.90 10.36 6.00
N VAL A 147 0.00 10.13 5.05
CA VAL A 147 1.02 11.09 4.63
C VAL A 147 0.39 12.39 4.15
N TRP A 148 -0.60 12.32 3.28
CA TRP A 148 -1.30 13.51 2.78
C TRP A 148 -1.90 14.33 3.93
N SER A 149 -2.56 13.68 4.89
CA SER A 149 -3.16 14.34 6.05
C SER A 149 -2.12 15.08 6.91
N LEU A 150 -0.93 14.48 7.05
CA LEU A 150 0.20 15.08 7.76
C LEU A 150 0.79 16.29 7.01
N ILE A 151 0.93 16.19 5.69
CA ILE A 151 1.44 17.29 4.82
C ILE A 151 0.50 18.50 4.89
N VAL A 152 -0.81 18.29 4.77
CA VAL A 152 -1.81 19.38 4.83
C VAL A 152 -2.13 19.84 6.25
N GLY A 153 -1.51 19.22 7.27
CA GLY A 153 -1.71 19.56 8.69
C GLY A 153 -3.08 19.17 9.26
N ARG A 154 -3.82 18.28 8.60
CA ARG A 154 -5.16 17.82 9.01
C ARG A 154 -5.08 16.55 9.87
N TRP A 155 -4.43 16.64 11.00
CA TRP A 155 -4.20 15.53 11.93
C TRP A 155 -5.47 14.80 12.38
N TYR A 156 -6.59 15.50 12.45
CA TYR A 156 -7.90 14.93 12.83
C TYR A 156 -8.43 13.90 11.83
N LEU A 157 -7.85 13.80 10.62
CA LEU A 157 -8.19 12.76 9.65
C LEU A 157 -7.52 11.41 9.94
N LEU A 158 -6.43 11.37 10.74
CA LEU A 158 -5.72 10.14 11.04
C LEU A 158 -6.62 9.03 11.61
N PRO A 159 -7.50 9.30 12.59
CA PRO A 159 -8.45 8.30 13.09
C PRO A 159 -9.42 7.77 12.03
N LEU A 160 -9.76 8.58 11.02
CA LEU A 160 -10.64 8.16 9.93
C LEU A 160 -9.97 7.08 9.05
N TRP A 161 -8.66 7.19 8.82
CA TRP A 161 -7.89 6.21 8.05
C TRP A 161 -7.53 4.96 8.86
N ALA A 162 -7.56 5.06 10.18
CA ALA A 162 -7.17 3.98 11.10
C ALA A 162 -8.00 2.70 10.88
N PHE A 163 -9.32 2.85 10.83
CA PHE A 163 -10.23 1.71 10.76
C PHE A 163 -10.15 0.98 9.41
N PRO A 164 -10.39 1.62 8.24
CA PRO A 164 -10.33 0.94 6.96
C PRO A 164 -8.91 0.50 6.59
N GLY A 165 -7.87 1.24 6.98
CA GLY A 165 -6.47 0.85 6.77
C GLY A 165 -6.13 -0.46 7.50
N SER A 166 -6.50 -0.57 8.77
CA SER A 166 -6.22 -1.77 9.58
C SER A 166 -7.10 -2.97 9.17
N LEU A 167 -8.33 -2.74 8.70
CA LEU A 167 -9.17 -3.79 8.11
C LEU A 167 -8.69 -4.23 6.72
N SER A 168 -7.91 -3.38 6.02
CA SER A 168 -7.25 -3.78 4.78
C SER A 168 -6.07 -4.69 5.08
N LYS A 169 -5.23 -4.32 6.06
CA LYS A 169 -4.07 -5.10 6.43
C LYS A 169 -3.58 -4.71 7.84
N GLU A 170 -3.33 -5.68 8.69
CA GLU A 170 -2.93 -5.47 10.09
C GLU A 170 -1.61 -4.69 10.22
N THR A 171 -0.73 -4.77 9.23
CA THR A 171 0.55 -4.05 9.20
C THR A 171 0.40 -2.54 9.02
N PHE A 172 -0.76 -2.07 8.55
CA PHE A 172 -1.08 -0.64 8.49
C PHE A 172 -0.94 0.02 9.87
N ALA A 173 -1.45 -0.63 10.92
CA ALA A 173 -1.48 -0.07 12.28
C ALA A 173 -0.10 0.39 12.77
N PRO A 174 0.93 -0.47 12.89
CA PRO A 174 2.25 -0.05 13.33
C PRO A 174 2.91 0.93 12.36
N PHE A 175 2.73 0.79 11.06
CA PHE A 175 3.36 1.67 10.06
C PHE A 175 2.79 3.08 10.11
N ALA A 176 1.46 3.24 10.15
CA ALA A 176 0.82 4.55 10.22
C ALA A 176 1.15 5.27 11.53
N VAL A 177 1.18 4.54 12.66
CA VAL A 177 1.52 5.11 13.98
C VAL A 177 2.97 5.60 14.01
N ILE A 178 3.94 4.80 13.57
CA ILE A 178 5.35 5.20 13.53
C ILE A 178 5.56 6.37 12.56
N LEU A 179 4.93 6.31 11.39
CA LEU A 179 5.00 7.38 10.39
C LEU A 179 4.50 8.72 10.96
N ALA A 180 3.33 8.72 11.60
CA ALA A 180 2.76 9.91 12.22
C ALA A 180 3.58 10.38 13.45
N PHE A 181 4.10 9.46 14.26
CA PHE A 181 4.89 9.78 15.44
C PHE A 181 6.25 10.41 15.06
N VAL A 182 6.96 9.82 14.10
CA VAL A 182 8.24 10.38 13.62
C VAL A 182 8.01 11.72 12.92
N TRP A 183 6.89 11.88 12.21
CA TRP A 183 6.50 13.18 11.65
C TRP A 183 6.34 14.23 12.75
N TRP A 184 5.58 13.93 13.81
CA TRP A 184 5.39 14.81 14.95
C TRP A 184 6.71 15.15 15.67
N LEU A 185 7.63 14.19 15.80
CA LEU A 185 8.95 14.45 16.38
C LEU A 185 9.76 15.46 15.57
N ASN A 186 9.57 15.53 14.26
CA ASN A 186 10.26 16.44 13.34
C ASN A 186 9.49 17.75 13.09
N GLU A 187 8.25 17.88 13.57
CA GLU A 187 7.45 19.10 13.45
C GLU A 187 7.95 20.17 14.43
N LYS A 188 8.06 21.42 13.94
CA LYS A 188 8.44 22.58 14.77
C LYS A 188 7.53 23.76 14.45
N PRO A 189 6.83 24.37 15.44
CA PRO A 189 6.71 23.93 16.83
C PRO A 189 5.85 22.66 16.97
N ARG A 190 6.21 21.80 17.91
CA ARG A 190 5.41 20.60 18.22
C ARG A 190 4.12 20.98 18.93
N ARG A 191 2.99 20.54 18.40
CA ARG A 191 1.68 20.75 19.02
C ARG A 191 1.29 19.51 19.83
N PRO A 192 1.14 19.60 21.15
CA PRO A 192 0.79 18.43 21.97
C PRO A 192 -0.55 17.79 21.57
N VAL A 193 -1.49 18.59 21.05
CA VAL A 193 -2.79 18.09 20.56
C VAL A 193 -2.63 17.08 19.43
N ASN A 194 -1.57 17.17 18.62
CA ASN A 194 -1.32 16.21 17.54
C ASN A 194 -1.01 14.81 18.08
N LEU A 195 -0.45 14.70 19.29
CA LEU A 195 -0.22 13.42 19.95
C LEU A 195 -1.55 12.70 20.26
N LEU A 196 -2.62 13.45 20.60
CA LEU A 196 -3.94 12.84 20.82
C LEU A 196 -4.49 12.19 19.55
N TRP A 197 -4.24 12.78 18.38
CA TRP A 197 -4.66 12.17 17.10
C TRP A 197 -3.85 10.92 16.77
N ILE A 198 -2.56 10.88 17.14
CA ILE A 198 -1.73 9.66 17.00
C ILE A 198 -2.23 8.57 17.95
N LEU A 199 -2.57 8.91 19.18
CA LEU A 199 -3.15 7.96 20.13
C LEU A 199 -4.50 7.44 19.66
N ALA A 200 -5.35 8.30 19.09
CA ALA A 200 -6.63 7.92 18.49
C ALA A 200 -6.43 7.00 17.28
N LEU A 201 -5.45 7.31 16.40
CA LEU A 201 -5.03 6.44 15.30
C LEU A 201 -4.64 5.06 15.83
N ALA A 202 -3.76 4.99 16.83
CA ALA A 202 -3.29 3.74 17.42
C ALA A 202 -4.43 2.92 18.05
N ALA A 203 -5.30 3.59 18.84
CA ALA A 203 -6.42 2.93 19.52
C ALA A 203 -7.43 2.36 18.53
N LEU A 204 -7.86 3.16 17.53
CA LEU A 204 -8.83 2.70 16.53
C LEU A 204 -8.24 1.62 15.61
N SER A 205 -6.96 1.72 15.24
CA SER A 205 -6.27 0.67 14.52
C SER A 205 -6.20 -0.63 15.33
N GLY A 206 -5.90 -0.54 16.62
CA GLY A 206 -5.89 -1.70 17.52
C GLY A 206 -7.28 -2.35 17.62
N VAL A 207 -8.34 -1.56 17.77
CA VAL A 207 -9.73 -2.07 17.78
C VAL A 207 -10.07 -2.76 16.45
N ALA A 208 -9.73 -2.15 15.31
CA ALA A 208 -10.00 -2.73 14.00
C ALA A 208 -9.27 -4.07 13.79
N VAL A 209 -8.01 -4.16 14.20
CA VAL A 209 -7.21 -5.41 14.17
C VAL A 209 -7.85 -6.47 15.07
N LEU A 210 -8.23 -6.13 16.30
CA LEU A 210 -8.87 -7.07 17.21
C LEU A 210 -10.21 -7.56 16.67
N LEU A 211 -11.03 -6.69 16.07
CA LEU A 211 -12.28 -7.08 15.43
C LEU A 211 -12.04 -8.02 14.24
N SER A 212 -11.03 -7.73 13.42
CA SER A 212 -10.65 -8.57 12.29
C SER A 212 -10.24 -9.96 12.75
N PHE A 213 -9.40 -10.09 13.77
CA PHE A 213 -8.99 -11.38 14.30
C PHE A 213 -10.10 -12.12 15.05
N SER A 214 -11.01 -11.40 15.74
CA SER A 214 -12.12 -12.04 16.45
C SER A 214 -13.15 -12.66 15.49
N SER A 215 -13.40 -12.01 14.34
CA SER A 215 -14.31 -12.54 13.31
C SER A 215 -13.74 -13.76 12.59
N ALA A 216 -12.41 -13.85 12.46
CA ALA A 216 -11.71 -14.99 11.85
C ALA A 216 -11.54 -16.22 12.78
N GLY A 217 -12.09 -16.17 14.00
CA GLY A 217 -11.77 -17.16 15.02
C GLY A 217 -10.34 -16.97 15.50
N PHE A 218 -10.14 -16.08 16.46
CA PHE A 218 -8.83 -15.67 17.03
C PHE A 218 -7.87 -16.83 17.31
N PHE A 219 -8.39 -18.00 17.65
CA PHE A 219 -7.59 -19.19 17.89
C PHE A 219 -7.02 -19.84 16.62
N ALA A 220 -7.74 -19.86 15.51
CA ALA A 220 -7.26 -20.50 14.29
C ALA A 220 -6.18 -19.65 13.59
N GLY A 221 -6.36 -18.33 13.53
CA GLY A 221 -5.39 -17.40 12.96
C GLY A 221 -4.12 -17.27 13.79
N SER A 222 -4.24 -17.22 15.13
CA SER A 222 -3.09 -17.14 16.03
C SER A 222 -2.27 -18.42 16.04
N ILE A 223 -2.90 -19.61 15.95
CA ILE A 223 -2.20 -20.90 15.85
C ILE A 223 -1.42 -20.97 14.53
N HIS A 224 -2.02 -20.58 13.41
CA HIS A 224 -1.35 -20.57 12.11
C HIS A 224 -0.16 -19.61 12.10
N TYR A 225 -0.32 -18.42 12.69
CA TYR A 225 0.73 -17.43 12.81
C TYR A 225 1.86 -17.91 13.74
N THR A 226 1.53 -18.51 14.87
CA THR A 226 2.49 -19.05 15.83
C THR A 226 3.25 -20.25 15.29
N VAL A 227 2.58 -21.16 14.56
CA VAL A 227 3.21 -22.32 13.92
C VAL A 227 4.17 -21.89 12.81
N ARG A 228 3.79 -20.92 11.98
CA ARG A 228 4.72 -20.31 11.01
C ARG A 228 5.92 -19.67 11.71
N MET A 229 5.73 -18.90 12.78
CA MET A 229 6.81 -18.29 13.56
C MET A 229 7.80 -19.32 14.10
N GLN A 230 7.32 -20.46 14.62
CA GLN A 230 8.19 -21.53 15.13
C GLN A 230 9.00 -22.22 14.03
N GLN A 231 8.47 -22.32 12.81
CA GLN A 231 9.20 -22.88 11.66
C GLN A 231 10.34 -21.98 11.18
N TYR A 232 10.20 -20.65 11.32
CA TYR A 232 11.17 -19.66 10.86
C TYR A 232 12.24 -19.29 11.90
N ALA A 233 12.05 -19.61 13.17
CA ALA A 233 13.01 -19.32 14.23
C ALA A 233 14.40 -19.99 14.08
N LYS A 234 14.59 -20.79 13.03
CA LYS A 234 15.86 -21.46 12.70
C LYS A 234 16.85 -20.61 11.91
N VAL A 235 16.40 -19.48 11.36
CA VAL A 235 17.24 -18.59 10.52
C VAL A 235 17.70 -17.42 11.36
N GLY A 236 19.01 -17.17 11.39
CA GLY A 236 19.54 -16.01 12.12
C GLY A 236 19.01 -14.69 11.56
N PHE A 237 18.67 -13.74 12.44
CA PHE A 237 18.06 -12.45 12.08
C PHE A 237 18.82 -11.69 10.98
N ALA A 238 20.17 -11.61 11.08
CA ALA A 238 20.99 -10.95 10.06
C ALA A 238 20.87 -11.64 8.67
N HIS A 239 20.77 -12.97 8.66
CA HIS A 239 20.55 -13.72 7.43
C HIS A 239 19.16 -13.47 6.84
N ALA A 240 18.12 -13.35 7.68
CA ALA A 240 16.78 -13.00 7.23
C ALA A 240 16.71 -11.60 6.62
N VAL A 241 17.36 -10.60 7.22
CA VAL A 241 17.50 -9.25 6.65
C VAL A 241 18.20 -9.30 5.28
N LEU A 242 19.33 -9.98 5.21
CA LEU A 242 20.08 -10.13 3.95
C LEU A 242 19.22 -10.80 2.88
N ARG A 243 18.50 -11.85 3.23
CA ARG A 243 17.58 -12.57 2.35
C ARG A 243 16.46 -11.66 1.82
N CYS A 244 15.87 -10.81 2.66
CA CYS A 244 14.88 -9.81 2.22
C CYS A 244 15.48 -8.83 1.20
N LEU A 245 16.70 -8.33 1.44
CA LEU A 245 17.36 -7.36 0.57
C LEU A 245 17.93 -7.98 -0.71
N THR A 246 18.19 -9.28 -0.73
CA THR A 246 18.70 -10.01 -1.91
C THR A 246 17.60 -10.71 -2.71
N ALA A 247 16.34 -10.70 -2.21
CA ALA A 247 15.21 -11.24 -2.92
C ALA A 247 15.01 -10.53 -4.28
N HIS A 248 14.68 -11.30 -5.32
CA HIS A 248 14.50 -10.74 -6.66
C HIS A 248 13.34 -9.74 -6.72
N GLU A 249 12.26 -9.95 -5.93
CA GLU A 249 11.13 -9.02 -5.82
C GLU A 249 11.58 -7.64 -5.31
N PHE A 250 12.50 -7.60 -4.32
CA PHE A 250 13.07 -6.34 -3.85
C PHE A 250 13.77 -5.58 -4.97
N TRP A 251 14.58 -6.27 -5.77
CA TRP A 251 15.29 -5.63 -6.88
C TRP A 251 14.35 -5.23 -8.01
N TYR A 252 13.37 -6.03 -8.39
CA TYR A 252 12.38 -5.63 -9.40
C TYR A 252 11.59 -4.39 -8.99
N THR A 253 11.29 -4.24 -7.70
CA THR A 253 10.57 -3.08 -7.16
C THR A 253 11.47 -1.84 -7.06
N PHE A 254 12.70 -1.99 -6.54
CA PHE A 254 13.52 -0.88 -6.12
C PHE A 254 14.73 -0.57 -7.01
N MET A 255 15.05 -1.39 -8.01
CA MET A 255 16.26 -1.27 -8.84
C MET A 255 16.47 0.14 -9.45
N TRP A 256 15.40 0.77 -9.91
CA TRP A 256 15.44 2.12 -10.49
C TRP A 256 14.94 3.20 -9.52
N LEU A 257 14.08 2.85 -8.56
CA LEU A 257 13.56 3.80 -7.57
C LEU A 257 14.66 4.29 -6.61
N LEU A 258 15.47 3.38 -6.07
CA LEU A 258 16.49 3.74 -5.07
C LEU A 258 17.59 4.64 -5.67
N PRO A 259 18.29 4.30 -6.76
CA PRO A 259 19.38 5.14 -7.26
C PRO A 259 18.92 6.56 -7.60
N LEU A 260 17.82 6.68 -8.33
CA LEU A 260 17.30 7.98 -8.78
C LEU A 260 16.54 8.72 -7.68
N GLY A 261 15.72 8.01 -6.90
CA GLY A 261 14.93 8.60 -5.84
C GLY A 261 15.76 9.07 -4.66
N VAL A 262 16.72 8.27 -4.19
CA VAL A 262 17.58 8.63 -3.05
C VAL A 262 18.42 9.87 -3.34
N TRP A 263 18.87 10.03 -4.57
CA TRP A 263 19.62 11.23 -4.98
C TRP A 263 18.84 12.53 -4.72
N ARG A 264 17.52 12.48 -4.90
CA ARG A 264 16.64 13.65 -4.78
C ARG A 264 15.96 13.79 -3.41
N LEU A 265 16.09 12.82 -2.49
CA LEU A 265 15.48 12.87 -1.15
C LEU A 265 15.87 14.13 -0.36
N ARG A 266 17.04 14.70 -0.61
CA ARG A 266 17.50 15.94 0.05
C ARG A 266 16.61 17.17 -0.25
N SER A 267 15.87 17.14 -1.38
CA SER A 267 14.94 18.21 -1.77
C SER A 267 13.49 17.95 -1.34
N MET A 268 13.22 16.77 -0.79
CA MET A 268 11.91 16.40 -0.26
C MET A 268 11.72 16.93 1.17
N ASP A 269 10.47 17.02 1.63
CA ASP A 269 10.18 17.39 3.01
C ASP A 269 10.91 16.44 3.98
N ARG A 270 11.73 17.04 4.84
CA ARG A 270 12.55 16.29 5.80
C ARG A 270 11.69 15.43 6.75
N ARG A 271 10.50 15.92 7.12
CA ARG A 271 9.58 15.20 8.01
C ARG A 271 9.10 13.92 7.34
N TRP A 272 8.70 14.02 6.07
CA TRP A 272 8.28 12.88 5.29
C TRP A 272 9.41 11.87 5.09
N THR A 273 10.59 12.34 4.68
CA THR A 273 11.76 11.47 4.45
C THR A 273 12.14 10.68 5.71
N TRP A 274 12.22 11.34 6.89
CA TRP A 274 12.55 10.65 8.13
C TRP A 274 11.44 9.69 8.58
N SER A 275 10.17 10.09 8.41
CA SER A 275 9.04 9.21 8.76
C SER A 275 9.04 7.95 7.91
N VAL A 276 9.24 8.08 6.60
CA VAL A 276 9.35 6.93 5.69
C VAL A 276 10.56 6.06 6.04
N LEU A 277 11.72 6.65 6.28
CA LEU A 277 12.94 5.90 6.61
C LEU A 277 12.76 5.07 7.90
N CYS A 278 12.25 5.68 8.97
CA CYS A 278 12.03 4.96 10.23
C CYS A 278 10.99 3.84 10.08
N THR A 279 9.90 4.10 9.33
CA THR A 279 8.86 3.10 9.08
C THR A 279 9.38 1.98 8.17
N PHE A 280 10.20 2.29 7.18
CA PHE A 280 10.86 1.33 6.31
C PHE A 280 11.77 0.38 7.10
N VAL A 281 12.59 0.93 8.02
CA VAL A 281 13.43 0.12 8.91
C VAL A 281 12.57 -0.78 9.80
N LEU A 282 11.49 -0.25 10.37
CA LEU A 282 10.55 -1.08 11.16
C LEU A 282 9.97 -2.22 10.33
N ALA A 283 9.50 -1.93 9.11
CA ALA A 283 8.93 -2.94 8.21
C ALA A 283 9.96 -4.02 7.84
N LEU A 284 11.22 -3.62 7.58
CA LEU A 284 12.31 -4.54 7.32
C LEU A 284 12.60 -5.44 8.53
N LEU A 285 12.62 -4.86 9.74
CA LEU A 285 12.83 -5.61 10.98
C LEU A 285 11.68 -6.58 11.26
N MET A 286 10.44 -6.15 11.06
CA MET A 286 9.26 -7.03 11.20
C MET A 286 9.28 -8.15 10.17
N GLY A 287 9.61 -7.86 8.91
CA GLY A 287 9.73 -8.85 7.85
C GLY A 287 10.84 -9.86 8.11
N ALA A 288 12.01 -9.40 8.57
CA ALA A 288 13.10 -10.28 8.95
C ALA A 288 12.75 -11.16 10.16
N TYR A 289 12.03 -10.61 11.15
CA TYR A 289 11.55 -11.39 12.29
C TYR A 289 10.58 -12.49 11.88
N ASN A 290 9.70 -12.22 10.91
CA ASN A 290 8.70 -13.16 10.41
C ASN A 290 9.24 -14.07 9.30
N ASP A 291 10.46 -13.83 8.81
CA ASP A 291 11.07 -14.49 7.62
C ASP A 291 10.12 -14.55 6.40
N ALA A 292 9.27 -13.53 6.27
CA ALA A 292 8.23 -13.46 5.23
C ALA A 292 8.80 -12.81 3.97
N LEU A 293 9.48 -13.59 3.13
CA LEU A 293 9.87 -13.17 1.77
C LEU A 293 8.66 -12.71 0.96
N GLY A 294 8.85 -11.75 0.08
CA GLY A 294 7.79 -11.20 -0.76
C GLY A 294 6.85 -10.22 -0.02
N ASN A 295 6.32 -10.61 1.13
CA ASN A 295 5.47 -9.74 1.94
C ASN A 295 6.21 -8.50 2.44
N THR A 296 7.50 -8.64 2.78
CA THR A 296 8.35 -7.52 3.23
C THR A 296 8.53 -6.49 2.14
N THR A 297 8.86 -6.90 0.91
CA THR A 297 9.05 -5.97 -0.23
C THR A 297 7.78 -5.15 -0.50
N ARG A 298 6.61 -5.78 -0.49
CA ARG A 298 5.31 -5.10 -0.64
C ARG A 298 5.09 -4.03 0.43
N ALA A 299 5.35 -4.38 1.69
CA ALA A 299 5.23 -3.42 2.79
C ALA A 299 6.21 -2.24 2.64
N LEU A 300 7.48 -2.52 2.27
CA LEU A 300 8.49 -1.49 2.02
C LEU A 300 8.06 -0.55 0.88
N PHE A 301 7.46 -1.08 -0.18
CA PHE A 301 6.97 -0.28 -1.29
C PHE A 301 5.73 0.54 -0.91
N ASN A 302 4.75 -0.03 -0.20
CA ASN A 302 3.58 0.71 0.27
C ASN A 302 3.96 1.93 1.14
N ILE A 303 5.04 1.81 1.92
CA ILE A 303 5.58 2.89 2.76
C ILE A 303 6.36 3.92 1.94
N SER A 304 7.27 3.48 1.07
CA SER A 304 8.27 4.35 0.43
C SER A 304 7.96 4.69 -1.03
N GLY A 305 7.14 3.89 -1.70
CA GLY A 305 6.84 4.04 -3.13
C GLY A 305 6.36 5.42 -3.53
N PRO A 306 5.37 6.03 -2.83
CA PRO A 306 4.92 7.39 -3.15
C PRO A 306 6.02 8.44 -3.06
N LEU A 307 6.84 8.41 -1.99
CA LEU A 307 7.97 9.32 -1.81
C LEU A 307 9.02 9.16 -2.91
N LEU A 308 9.43 7.92 -3.16
CA LEU A 308 10.46 7.61 -4.14
C LEU A 308 10.00 7.93 -5.56
N SER A 309 8.77 7.61 -5.93
CA SER A 309 8.22 7.90 -7.25
C SER A 309 8.15 9.41 -7.54
N LEU A 310 7.71 10.23 -6.58
CA LEU A 310 7.76 11.69 -6.69
C LEU A 310 9.19 12.22 -6.76
N SER A 311 10.09 11.63 -5.98
CA SER A 311 11.50 12.00 -5.97
C SER A 311 12.18 11.72 -7.32
N VAL A 312 11.90 10.57 -7.93
CA VAL A 312 12.37 10.20 -9.28
C VAL A 312 11.77 11.13 -10.34
N ALA A 313 10.48 11.42 -10.26
CA ALA A 313 9.84 12.35 -11.19
C ALA A 313 10.49 13.74 -11.18
N ALA A 314 10.76 14.28 -9.97
CA ALA A 314 11.47 15.54 -9.82
C ALA A 314 12.88 15.50 -10.40
N PHE A 315 13.60 14.38 -10.18
CA PHE A 315 14.93 14.18 -10.76
C PHE A 315 14.92 14.21 -12.29
N LEU A 316 13.99 13.47 -12.92
CA LEU A 316 13.90 13.35 -14.38
C LEU A 316 13.57 14.69 -15.06
N VAL A 317 12.64 15.45 -14.50
CA VAL A 317 12.27 16.75 -15.06
C VAL A 317 13.43 17.76 -14.95
N GLU A 318 14.10 17.82 -13.80
CA GLU A 318 15.25 18.71 -13.63
C GLU A 318 16.44 18.34 -14.56
N ALA A 319 16.68 17.05 -14.77
CA ALA A 319 17.70 16.59 -15.71
C ALA A 319 17.37 17.04 -17.15
N GLY A 320 16.10 16.94 -17.55
CA GLY A 320 15.65 17.43 -18.86
C GLY A 320 15.79 18.95 -19.04
N ASP A 321 15.51 19.74 -18.00
CA ASP A 321 15.64 21.19 -18.07
C ASP A 321 17.12 21.65 -18.19
N ARG A 322 18.04 20.96 -17.51
CA ARG A 322 19.49 21.22 -17.64
C ARG A 322 20.00 20.96 -19.05
N GLN A 323 19.53 19.90 -19.73
CA GLN A 323 19.90 19.62 -21.12
C GLN A 323 19.39 20.62 -22.13
N ARG A 324 18.27 21.29 -21.86
CA ARG A 324 17.73 22.37 -22.72
C ARG A 324 18.47 23.70 -22.54
N ALA A 325 19.14 23.90 -21.42
CA ALA A 325 19.89 25.11 -21.08
C ALA A 325 21.37 25.04 -21.50
N SER A 326 21.89 23.87 -21.86
CA SER A 326 23.24 23.64 -22.42
C SER A 326 23.25 23.68 -23.95
#